data_efc0ed5a6c1ddccdd575e2890825e48b
#
_entry.id   efc0ed5a6c1ddccdd575e2890825e48b
#
_cell.length_a   1.000
_cell.length_b   1.000
_cell.length_c   1.000
_cell.angle_alpha   90.00
_cell.angle_beta   90.00
_cell.angle_gamma   90.00
#
_symmetry.space_group_name_H-M   'P 1'
#
loop_
_entity.id
_entity.type
_entity.pdbx_description
1 polymer ?
#
loop_
_entity_poly.entity_id
_entity_poly.type
_entity_poly.pdbx_seq_one_letter_code
_entity_poly.pdbx_strand_id
1 'polypeptide(L)'
;IDHVVNKKADIVRVYLPPDANTLLWVADQCLRSTDCVNVIVAGKQPALTYLGIDEAIAHCTRGLGIWDWASNHPEHHPDVVLACAGDIPTLEALAAADLLRREFPDLAVRVINVVDLMRLQPDTEHPHGMSDREFDALFTTDRPVIFAYHGYPTLIHRLTYRRAGHSNIHVRGYKEEGTTTTPFDMVMLNDLDRFHLVMDVIDRVPSLGSDAAVVRQKMADARLAARAYTREHGIDDPAISEWTWPH
;
A
#
# COMPACT_ATOMS: atom_id res chain seq x y z
N ILE A 1 13.34 1.50 -10.05
CA ILE A 1 13.10 0.24 -9.32
C ILE A 1 13.11 -0.94 -10.31
N ASP A 2 12.25 -0.92 -11.33
CA ASP A 2 12.04 -2.02 -12.30
C ASP A 2 13.32 -2.54 -12.95
N HIS A 3 14.26 -1.64 -13.26
CA HIS A 3 15.55 -2.02 -13.84
C HIS A 3 16.43 -2.78 -12.83
N VAL A 4 16.39 -2.37 -11.56
CA VAL A 4 17.24 -2.94 -10.50
C VAL A 4 16.79 -4.32 -10.10
N VAL A 5 15.49 -4.56 -9.94
CA VAL A 5 14.94 -5.89 -9.56
C VAL A 5 15.20 -6.98 -10.59
N ASN A 6 15.66 -6.61 -11.78
CA ASN A 6 16.07 -7.55 -12.83
C ASN A 6 17.52 -8.05 -12.68
N LYS A 7 18.25 -7.55 -11.69
CA LYS A 7 19.64 -7.95 -11.44
C LYS A 7 19.69 -9.19 -10.54
N LYS A 8 20.89 -9.66 -10.28
CA LYS A 8 21.12 -10.88 -9.49
C LYS A 8 20.46 -10.77 -8.10
N ALA A 9 19.61 -11.73 -7.78
CA ALA A 9 18.81 -11.74 -6.54
C ALA A 9 19.66 -11.64 -5.25
N ASP A 10 20.83 -12.29 -5.22
CA ASP A 10 21.74 -12.26 -4.07
C ASP A 10 22.23 -10.86 -3.71
N ILE A 11 22.20 -9.93 -4.68
CA ILE A 11 22.82 -8.61 -4.55
C ILE A 11 21.78 -7.52 -4.31
N VAL A 12 20.60 -7.63 -4.93
CA VAL A 12 19.63 -6.53 -4.98
C VAL A 12 18.70 -6.54 -3.78
N ARG A 13 18.47 -5.36 -3.20
CA ARG A 13 17.47 -5.09 -2.16
C ARG A 13 16.72 -3.81 -2.52
N VAL A 14 15.40 -3.81 -2.33
CA VAL A 14 14.55 -2.65 -2.60
C VAL A 14 13.61 -2.43 -1.42
N TYR A 15 13.70 -1.25 -0.82
CA TYR A 15 12.95 -0.87 0.36
C TYR A 15 12.07 0.35 0.10
N LEU A 16 10.84 0.30 0.58
CA LEU A 16 9.87 1.38 0.49
C LEU A 16 9.32 1.70 1.90
N PRO A 17 10.13 2.33 2.77
CA PRO A 17 9.70 2.69 4.11
C PRO A 17 8.55 3.70 4.07
N PRO A 18 7.45 3.48 4.85
CA PRO A 18 6.28 4.35 4.82
C PRO A 18 6.43 5.62 5.68
N ASP A 19 7.37 5.64 6.63
CA ASP A 19 7.55 6.73 7.58
C ASP A 19 9.02 6.94 7.99
N ALA A 20 9.28 7.95 8.82
CA ALA A 20 10.63 8.32 9.23
C ALA A 20 11.32 7.25 10.09
N ASN A 21 10.60 6.56 10.98
CA ASN A 21 11.18 5.55 11.87
C ASN A 21 11.58 4.29 11.10
N THR A 22 10.75 3.86 10.16
CA THR A 22 11.08 2.75 9.25
C THR A 22 12.20 3.12 8.30
N LEU A 23 12.24 4.37 7.78
CA LEU A 23 13.34 4.87 6.95
C LEU A 23 14.66 4.87 7.72
N LEU A 24 14.66 5.34 8.97
CA LEU A 24 15.85 5.39 9.81
C LEU A 24 16.47 4.00 9.99
N TRP A 25 15.64 3.01 10.33
CA TRP A 25 16.11 1.62 10.49
C TRP A 25 16.63 1.04 9.18
N VAL A 26 15.87 1.19 8.09
CA VAL A 26 16.28 0.70 6.75
C VAL A 26 17.60 1.33 6.33
N ALA A 27 17.77 2.64 6.52
CA ALA A 27 19.00 3.34 6.17
C ALA A 27 20.20 2.82 6.99
N ASP A 28 20.04 2.62 8.31
CA ASP A 28 21.08 2.04 9.15
C ASP A 28 21.49 0.64 8.65
N GLN A 29 20.54 -0.25 8.36
CA GLN A 29 20.83 -1.58 7.83
C GLN A 29 21.52 -1.55 6.46
N CYS A 30 21.05 -0.68 5.56
CA CYS A 30 21.66 -0.52 4.25
C CYS A 30 23.11 -0.01 4.33
N LEU A 31 23.41 0.94 5.23
CA LEU A 31 24.75 1.48 5.43
C LEU A 31 25.72 0.47 6.06
N ARG A 32 25.20 -0.48 6.83
CA ARG A 32 26.02 -1.57 7.42
C ARG A 32 26.19 -2.76 6.49
N SER A 33 25.37 -2.88 5.45
CA SER A 33 25.44 -4.02 4.53
C SER A 33 26.67 -3.95 3.62
N THR A 34 27.20 -5.11 3.27
CA THR A 34 28.28 -5.26 2.31
C THR A 34 27.85 -6.14 1.14
N ASP A 35 28.48 -5.96 -0.01
CA ASP A 35 28.24 -6.77 -1.20
C ASP A 35 26.79 -6.77 -1.73
N CYS A 36 26.02 -5.73 -1.36
CA CYS A 36 24.63 -5.54 -1.77
C CYS A 36 24.46 -4.21 -2.50
N VAL A 37 23.47 -4.17 -3.38
CA VAL A 37 22.92 -2.95 -3.98
C VAL A 37 21.56 -2.69 -3.32
N ASN A 38 21.51 -1.70 -2.46
CA ASN A 38 20.30 -1.28 -1.76
C ASN A 38 19.68 -0.09 -2.49
N VAL A 39 18.38 -0.17 -2.76
CA VAL A 39 17.56 0.92 -3.25
C VAL A 39 16.55 1.27 -2.19
N ILE A 40 16.53 2.51 -1.75
CA ILE A 40 15.54 3.04 -0.81
C ILE A 40 14.70 4.07 -1.57
N VAL A 41 13.38 3.86 -1.57
CA VAL A 41 12.41 4.81 -2.13
C VAL A 41 11.76 5.52 -0.95
N ALA A 42 11.98 6.81 -0.84
CA ALA A 42 11.44 7.63 0.24
C ALA A 42 10.99 8.99 -0.31
N GLY A 43 9.87 9.49 0.20
CA GLY A 43 9.38 10.82 -0.14
C GLY A 43 10.28 11.94 0.41
N LYS A 44 10.26 13.07 -0.26
CA LYS A 44 10.96 14.29 0.15
C LYS A 44 10.05 15.27 0.91
N GLN A 45 8.76 14.97 1.01
CA GLN A 45 7.77 15.78 1.72
C GLN A 45 7.58 15.26 3.15
N PRO A 46 7.16 16.10 4.08
CA PRO A 46 6.74 15.65 5.41
C PRO A 46 5.67 14.56 5.30
N ALA A 47 5.84 13.49 6.05
CA ALA A 47 4.91 12.36 6.10
C ALA A 47 4.49 12.08 7.55
N LEU A 48 3.36 11.39 7.71
CA LEU A 48 2.92 10.92 9.02
C LEU A 48 3.89 9.86 9.56
N THR A 49 4.00 9.76 10.87
CA THR A 49 4.69 8.67 11.56
C THR A 49 3.65 7.68 12.05
N TYR A 50 3.75 6.44 11.62
CA TYR A 50 2.77 5.39 11.92
C TYR A 50 3.21 4.48 13.06
N LEU A 51 4.52 4.20 13.14
CA LEU A 51 5.09 3.25 14.09
C LEU A 51 6.08 3.95 15.04
N GLY A 52 6.05 3.56 16.31
CA GLY A 52 7.14 3.88 17.22
C GLY A 52 8.44 3.20 16.76
N ILE A 53 9.59 3.65 17.30
CA ILE A 53 10.89 3.13 16.81
C ILE A 53 11.04 1.61 17.01
N ASP A 54 10.60 1.07 18.15
CA ASP A 54 10.69 -0.36 18.43
C ASP A 54 9.78 -1.19 17.51
N GLU A 55 8.57 -0.68 17.25
CA GLU A 55 7.64 -1.30 16.31
C GLU A 55 8.17 -1.24 14.87
N ALA A 56 8.78 -0.13 14.47
CA ALA A 56 9.42 0.04 13.18
C ALA A 56 10.57 -0.95 12.99
N ILE A 57 11.43 -1.11 14.01
CA ILE A 57 12.51 -2.11 14.02
C ILE A 57 11.93 -3.52 13.81
N ALA A 58 10.93 -3.90 14.60
CA ALA A 58 10.29 -5.21 14.50
C ALA A 58 9.62 -5.44 13.14
N HIS A 59 8.93 -4.44 12.61
CA HIS A 59 8.27 -4.49 11.31
C HIS A 59 9.27 -4.62 10.16
N CYS A 60 10.28 -3.75 10.13
CA CYS A 60 11.32 -3.76 9.09
C CYS A 60 12.19 -5.02 9.12
N THR A 61 12.43 -5.60 10.31
CA THR A 61 13.14 -6.89 10.44
C THR A 61 12.38 -8.02 9.75
N ARG A 62 11.04 -8.01 9.80
CA ARG A 62 10.20 -8.94 9.02
C ARG A 62 10.11 -8.57 7.54
N GLY A 63 10.34 -7.30 7.22
CA GLY A 63 10.27 -6.72 5.88
C GLY A 63 8.87 -6.40 5.38
N LEU A 64 7.85 -7.04 5.94
CA LEU A 64 6.43 -6.74 5.76
C LEU A 64 5.61 -7.33 6.91
N GLY A 65 4.35 -6.93 7.02
CA GLY A 65 3.47 -7.50 8.02
C GLY A 65 2.09 -6.85 8.06
N ILE A 66 1.19 -7.53 8.77
CA ILE A 66 -0.13 -7.00 9.06
C ILE A 66 0.02 -5.84 10.07
N TRP A 67 -0.69 -4.76 9.82
CA TRP A 67 -0.89 -3.68 10.78
C TRP A 67 -2.23 -3.88 11.49
N ASP A 68 -2.20 -4.58 12.62
CA ASP A 68 -3.41 -4.93 13.36
C ASP A 68 -4.19 -3.70 13.82
N TRP A 69 -3.49 -2.61 14.18
CA TRP A 69 -4.11 -1.35 14.58
C TRP A 69 -4.88 -0.67 13.43
N ALA A 70 -4.51 -0.92 12.17
CA ALA A 70 -5.19 -0.41 10.98
C ALA A 70 -6.19 -1.41 10.39
N SER A 71 -6.12 -2.67 10.79
CA SER A 71 -7.04 -3.73 10.40
C SER A 71 -8.28 -3.74 11.31
N ASN A 72 -9.36 -4.38 10.86
CA ASN A 72 -10.51 -4.67 11.72
C ASN A 72 -10.81 -6.17 11.67
N HIS A 73 -11.56 -6.69 12.65
CA HIS A 73 -11.93 -8.09 12.76
C HIS A 73 -10.75 -9.06 12.60
N PRO A 74 -9.63 -8.88 13.36
CA PRO A 74 -8.41 -9.67 13.17
C PRO A 74 -8.58 -11.17 13.44
N GLU A 75 -9.64 -11.54 14.18
CA GLU A 75 -10.06 -12.91 14.48
C GLU A 75 -10.71 -13.63 13.28
N HIS A 76 -11.13 -12.90 12.26
CA HIS A 76 -11.80 -13.44 11.09
C HIS A 76 -10.83 -13.57 9.89
N HIS A 77 -11.16 -14.50 9.00
CA HIS A 77 -10.55 -14.49 7.67
C HIS A 77 -10.98 -13.19 6.97
N PRO A 78 -10.06 -12.39 6.41
CA PRO A 78 -10.42 -11.11 5.83
C PRO A 78 -11.33 -11.29 4.61
N ASP A 79 -12.24 -10.34 4.40
CA ASP A 79 -13.02 -10.24 3.17
C ASP A 79 -12.21 -9.58 2.05
N VAL A 80 -11.28 -8.70 2.44
CA VAL A 80 -10.36 -8.00 1.54
C VAL A 80 -9.04 -7.69 2.24
N VAL A 81 -7.96 -7.72 1.47
CA VAL A 81 -6.64 -7.25 1.89
C VAL A 81 -6.35 -5.91 1.22
N LEU A 82 -6.03 -4.89 2.02
CA LEU A 82 -5.41 -3.66 1.55
C LEU A 82 -3.91 -3.74 1.79
N ALA A 83 -3.14 -3.91 0.73
CA ALA A 83 -1.69 -3.94 0.80
C ALA A 83 -1.10 -2.61 0.31
N CYS A 84 0.00 -2.17 0.90
CA CYS A 84 0.66 -0.92 0.51
C CYS A 84 2.18 -1.02 0.59
N ALA A 85 2.87 -0.29 -0.30
CA ALA A 85 4.31 -0.16 -0.29
C ALA A 85 4.72 1.26 -0.75
N GLY A 86 5.43 1.98 0.11
CA GLY A 86 5.82 3.39 -0.04
C GLY A 86 4.96 4.34 0.80
N ASP A 87 5.43 5.56 0.98
CA ASP A 87 4.82 6.59 1.84
C ASP A 87 3.41 7.01 1.39
N ILE A 88 3.29 7.53 0.18
CA ILE A 88 2.00 7.97 -0.40
C ILE A 88 1.01 6.80 -0.51
N PRO A 89 1.36 5.62 -1.07
CA PRO A 89 0.46 4.49 -1.10
C PRO A 89 -0.01 4.03 0.27
N THR A 90 0.86 4.12 1.29
CA THR A 90 0.49 3.78 2.66
C THR A 90 -0.52 4.75 3.24
N LEU A 91 -0.33 6.06 3.04
CA LEU A 91 -1.28 7.08 3.47
C LEU A 91 -2.67 6.83 2.87
N GLU A 92 -2.75 6.60 1.56
CA GLU A 92 -4.02 6.40 0.87
C GLU A 92 -4.69 5.06 1.24
N ALA A 93 -3.91 3.98 1.40
CA ALA A 93 -4.44 2.70 1.86
C ALA A 93 -5.02 2.78 3.28
N LEU A 94 -4.36 3.50 4.20
CA LEU A 94 -4.87 3.74 5.56
C LEU A 94 -6.14 4.59 5.53
N ALA A 95 -6.16 5.66 4.76
CA ALA A 95 -7.36 6.49 4.63
C ALA A 95 -8.53 5.73 3.98
N ALA A 96 -8.26 4.82 3.03
CA ALA A 96 -9.25 3.91 2.47
C ALA A 96 -9.77 2.91 3.52
N ALA A 97 -8.88 2.34 4.35
CA ALA A 97 -9.28 1.44 5.44
C ALA A 97 -10.19 2.14 6.46
N ASP A 98 -9.90 3.39 6.81
CA ASP A 98 -10.75 4.21 7.68
C ASP A 98 -12.13 4.47 7.04
N LEU A 99 -12.18 4.80 5.75
CA LEU A 99 -13.44 4.96 5.03
C LEU A 99 -14.26 3.66 4.99
N LEU A 100 -13.62 2.52 4.66
CA LEU A 100 -14.29 1.22 4.64
C LEU A 100 -14.84 0.84 6.01
N ARG A 101 -14.10 1.09 7.08
CA ARG A 101 -14.54 0.83 8.45
C ARG A 101 -15.80 1.64 8.82
N ARG A 102 -15.90 2.88 8.33
CA ARG A 102 -17.07 3.75 8.57
C ARG A 102 -18.28 3.39 7.71
N GLU A 103 -18.06 3.05 6.45
CA GLU A 103 -19.15 2.78 5.50
C GLU A 103 -19.63 1.31 5.58
N PHE A 104 -18.74 0.38 5.94
CA PHE A 104 -19.01 -1.07 6.02
C PHE A 104 -18.40 -1.65 7.32
N PRO A 105 -19.02 -1.39 8.48
CA PRO A 105 -18.44 -1.79 9.78
C PRO A 105 -18.23 -3.30 9.93
N ASP A 106 -19.04 -4.11 9.26
CA ASP A 106 -18.96 -5.59 9.31
C ASP A 106 -17.96 -6.18 8.30
N LEU A 107 -17.37 -5.37 7.41
CA LEU A 107 -16.38 -5.84 6.43
C LEU A 107 -15.04 -6.10 7.11
N ALA A 108 -14.55 -7.34 7.03
CA ALA A 108 -13.25 -7.69 7.56
C ALA A 108 -12.11 -7.24 6.61
N VAL A 109 -11.45 -6.14 6.96
CA VAL A 109 -10.34 -5.55 6.22
C VAL A 109 -9.02 -5.87 6.91
N ARG A 110 -8.08 -6.46 6.18
CA ARG A 110 -6.70 -6.65 6.63
C ARG A 110 -5.78 -5.65 5.93
N VAL A 111 -5.01 -4.90 6.70
CA VAL A 111 -4.01 -3.97 6.17
C VAL A 111 -2.63 -4.58 6.27
N ILE A 112 -1.90 -4.63 5.14
CA ILE A 112 -0.51 -5.13 5.08
C ILE A 112 0.39 -4.02 4.53
N ASN A 113 1.44 -3.67 5.29
CA ASN A 113 2.48 -2.80 4.79
C ASN A 113 3.72 -3.60 4.39
N VAL A 114 4.29 -3.27 3.24
CA VAL A 114 5.47 -3.91 2.65
C VAL A 114 6.60 -2.90 2.60
N VAL A 115 7.63 -3.12 3.41
CA VAL A 115 8.86 -2.31 3.43
C VAL A 115 9.92 -2.91 2.51
N ASP A 116 10.21 -4.21 2.66
CA ASP A 116 11.13 -4.94 1.77
C ASP A 116 10.35 -5.56 0.62
N LEU A 117 10.48 -4.96 -0.56
CA LEU A 117 9.75 -5.41 -1.74
C LEU A 117 10.12 -6.83 -2.16
N MET A 118 11.35 -7.28 -1.85
CA MET A 118 11.83 -8.61 -2.22
C MET A 118 11.13 -9.73 -1.44
N ARG A 119 10.48 -9.43 -0.31
CA ARG A 119 9.64 -10.37 0.44
C ARG A 119 8.48 -10.93 -0.40
N LEU A 120 8.03 -10.21 -1.42
CA LEU A 120 6.93 -10.66 -2.28
C LEU A 120 7.32 -11.85 -3.16
N GLN A 121 8.61 -12.02 -3.48
CA GLN A 121 9.09 -13.17 -4.26
C GLN A 121 9.10 -14.45 -3.43
N PRO A 122 9.03 -15.64 -4.07
CA PRO A 122 9.31 -16.92 -3.43
C PRO A 122 10.73 -16.97 -2.84
N ASP A 123 10.90 -17.69 -1.74
CA ASP A 123 12.20 -17.96 -1.11
C ASP A 123 13.15 -18.74 -2.04
N THR A 124 12.59 -19.46 -2.99
CA THR A 124 13.35 -20.15 -4.07
C THR A 124 13.92 -19.19 -5.11
N GLU A 125 13.45 -17.95 -5.18
CA GLU A 125 13.87 -16.96 -6.19
C GLU A 125 14.69 -15.81 -5.61
N HIS A 126 14.50 -15.51 -4.34
CA HIS A 126 15.22 -14.43 -3.68
C HIS A 126 15.55 -14.76 -2.22
N PRO A 127 16.78 -14.43 -1.72
CA PRO A 127 17.17 -14.72 -0.33
C PRO A 127 16.24 -14.07 0.73
N HIS A 128 15.61 -12.93 0.39
CA HIS A 128 14.61 -12.28 1.24
C HIS A 128 13.19 -12.78 0.99
N GLY A 129 12.99 -13.64 -0.01
CA GLY A 129 11.67 -14.16 -0.36
C GLY A 129 10.97 -14.87 0.78
N MET A 130 9.67 -15.04 0.66
CA MET A 130 8.84 -15.80 1.61
C MET A 130 8.48 -17.16 1.04
N SER A 131 8.28 -18.14 1.90
CA SER A 131 7.61 -19.38 1.50
C SER A 131 6.17 -19.10 1.05
N ASP A 132 5.61 -19.96 0.19
CA ASP A 132 4.21 -19.82 -0.23
C ASP A 132 3.25 -19.86 0.96
N ARG A 133 3.53 -20.71 1.96
CA ARG A 133 2.72 -20.80 3.18
C ARG A 133 2.66 -19.48 3.95
N GLU A 134 3.79 -18.79 4.10
CA GLU A 134 3.83 -17.49 4.79
C GLU A 134 3.11 -16.42 3.97
N PHE A 135 3.31 -16.42 2.65
CA PHE A 135 2.64 -15.49 1.74
C PHE A 135 1.12 -15.67 1.79
N ASP A 136 0.64 -16.90 1.64
CA ASP A 136 -0.78 -17.22 1.64
C ASP A 136 -1.45 -16.93 3.00
N ALA A 137 -0.73 -17.08 4.11
CA ALA A 137 -1.23 -16.71 5.44
C ALA A 137 -1.49 -15.21 5.58
N LEU A 138 -0.72 -14.37 4.87
CA LEU A 138 -0.84 -12.91 4.89
C LEU A 138 -1.84 -12.42 3.84
N PHE A 139 -1.60 -12.76 2.57
CA PHE A 139 -2.32 -12.21 1.42
C PHE A 139 -3.56 -13.02 1.03
N THR A 140 -3.75 -14.22 1.61
CA THR A 140 -4.77 -15.20 1.25
C THR A 140 -4.63 -15.74 -0.18
N THR A 141 -5.40 -16.77 -0.52
CA THR A 141 -5.42 -17.33 -1.88
C THR A 141 -6.75 -17.09 -2.60
N ASP A 142 -7.78 -16.65 -1.85
CA ASP A 142 -9.18 -16.62 -2.29
C ASP A 142 -9.86 -15.25 -2.12
N ARG A 143 -9.18 -14.28 -1.50
CA ARG A 143 -9.72 -12.94 -1.28
C ARG A 143 -9.07 -11.89 -2.17
N PRO A 144 -9.79 -10.85 -2.57
CA PRO A 144 -9.19 -9.75 -3.32
C PRO A 144 -8.12 -9.03 -2.49
N VAL A 145 -7.01 -8.74 -3.13
CA VAL A 145 -5.92 -7.92 -2.60
C VAL A 145 -5.85 -6.65 -3.42
N ILE A 146 -6.17 -5.51 -2.81
CA ILE A 146 -5.96 -4.20 -3.44
C ILE A 146 -4.60 -3.70 -2.99
N PHE A 147 -3.67 -3.60 -3.92
CA PHE A 147 -2.27 -3.26 -3.63
C PHE A 147 -1.94 -1.85 -4.13
N ALA A 148 -1.75 -0.92 -3.21
CA ALA A 148 -1.27 0.43 -3.48
C ALA A 148 0.27 0.45 -3.49
N TYR A 149 0.89 0.84 -4.60
CA TYR A 149 2.33 0.73 -4.79
C TYR A 149 2.96 2.00 -5.36
N HIS A 150 4.13 2.39 -4.85
CA HIS A 150 4.89 3.52 -5.37
C HIS A 150 5.75 3.11 -6.56
N GLY A 151 5.15 3.04 -7.73
CA GLY A 151 5.78 2.69 -8.99
C GLY A 151 4.83 2.04 -9.99
N TYR A 152 5.35 1.39 -11.01
CA TYR A 152 4.57 0.76 -12.05
C TYR A 152 3.93 -0.56 -11.59
N PRO A 153 2.61 -0.75 -11.74
CA PRO A 153 1.88 -1.93 -11.26
C PRO A 153 2.47 -3.27 -11.72
N THR A 154 3.02 -3.30 -12.92
CA THR A 154 3.63 -4.49 -13.52
C THR A 154 4.71 -5.12 -12.66
N LEU A 155 5.41 -4.33 -11.84
CA LEU A 155 6.45 -4.86 -10.98
C LEU A 155 5.89 -5.76 -9.88
N ILE A 156 4.81 -5.35 -9.22
CA ILE A 156 4.17 -6.18 -8.19
C ILE A 156 3.66 -7.49 -8.80
N HIS A 157 3.02 -7.41 -9.96
CA HIS A 157 2.58 -8.62 -10.68
C HIS A 157 3.74 -9.54 -11.03
N ARG A 158 4.87 -8.99 -11.43
CA ARG A 158 6.09 -9.76 -11.69
C ARG A 158 6.67 -10.43 -10.45
N LEU A 159 6.67 -9.74 -9.30
CA LEU A 159 7.19 -10.31 -8.05
C LEU A 159 6.29 -11.40 -7.47
N THR A 160 5.01 -11.41 -7.84
CA THR A 160 3.99 -12.30 -7.30
C THR A 160 3.41 -13.30 -8.30
N TYR A 161 3.90 -13.34 -9.56
CA TYR A 161 3.28 -14.14 -10.62
C TYR A 161 3.22 -15.66 -10.34
N ARG A 162 4.09 -16.15 -9.45
CA ARG A 162 4.11 -17.56 -9.03
C ARG A 162 3.22 -17.88 -7.83
N ARG A 163 2.67 -16.85 -7.16
CA ARG A 163 1.83 -17.05 -5.98
C ARG A 163 0.47 -17.61 -6.38
N ALA A 164 -0.06 -18.56 -5.60
CA ALA A 164 -1.34 -19.20 -5.87
C ALA A 164 -2.49 -18.20 -6.00
N GLY A 165 -2.51 -17.17 -5.15
CA GLY A 165 -3.50 -16.09 -5.17
C GLY A 165 -3.21 -14.95 -6.14
N HIS A 166 -2.26 -15.08 -7.08
CA HIS A 166 -1.83 -13.97 -7.95
C HIS A 166 -2.98 -13.29 -8.72
N SER A 167 -3.95 -14.06 -9.19
CA SER A 167 -5.11 -13.52 -9.93
C SER A 167 -6.00 -12.59 -9.10
N ASN A 168 -5.92 -12.67 -7.79
CA ASN A 168 -6.69 -11.84 -6.86
C ASN A 168 -5.95 -10.54 -6.48
N ILE A 169 -4.71 -10.36 -6.94
CA ILE A 169 -3.90 -9.16 -6.66
C ILE A 169 -4.20 -8.09 -7.71
N HIS A 170 -4.79 -6.99 -7.28
CA HIS A 170 -5.15 -5.82 -8.09
C HIS A 170 -4.28 -4.65 -7.66
N VAL A 171 -3.41 -4.19 -8.55
CA VAL A 171 -2.38 -3.19 -8.22
C VAL A 171 -2.75 -1.81 -8.75
N ARG A 172 -2.70 -0.80 -7.88
CA ARG A 172 -2.69 0.61 -8.23
C ARG A 172 -1.29 1.16 -8.02
N GLY A 173 -0.75 1.76 -9.06
CA GLY A 173 0.63 2.25 -9.05
C GLY A 173 0.70 3.77 -9.06
N TYR A 174 1.43 4.34 -8.10
CA TYR A 174 1.77 5.76 -8.11
C TYR A 174 2.96 6.00 -9.06
N LYS A 175 2.67 6.61 -10.21
CA LYS A 175 3.64 6.89 -11.26
C LYS A 175 3.78 8.41 -11.40
N GLU A 176 4.96 8.93 -11.21
CA GLU A 176 5.25 10.35 -11.42
C GLU A 176 5.67 10.57 -12.89
N GLU A 177 4.68 10.71 -13.78
CA GLU A 177 4.90 10.80 -15.24
C GLU A 177 4.94 12.25 -15.75
N GLY A 178 5.71 13.12 -15.10
CA GLY A 178 6.00 14.47 -15.63
C GLY A 178 4.87 15.49 -15.57
N THR A 179 3.81 15.21 -14.80
CA THR A 179 2.70 16.14 -14.57
C THR A 179 3.00 17.01 -13.35
N THR A 180 2.76 18.31 -13.47
CA THR A 180 2.85 19.24 -12.34
C THR A 180 1.44 19.56 -11.87
N THR A 181 1.10 19.09 -10.65
CA THR A 181 -0.18 19.36 -9.99
C THR A 181 -0.02 19.26 -8.47
N THR A 182 -1.11 19.40 -7.71
CA THR A 182 -1.07 19.21 -6.25
C THR A 182 -0.82 17.74 -5.89
N PRO A 183 -0.29 17.44 -4.68
CA PRO A 183 0.02 16.08 -4.26
C PRO A 183 -1.17 15.12 -4.39
N PHE A 184 -2.36 15.50 -3.92
CA PHE A 184 -3.53 14.62 -3.97
C PHE A 184 -4.10 14.48 -5.40
N ASP A 185 -4.08 15.55 -6.21
CA ASP A 185 -4.50 15.44 -7.61
C ASP A 185 -3.56 14.49 -8.38
N MET A 186 -2.25 14.47 -8.09
CA MET A 186 -1.32 13.49 -8.64
C MET A 186 -1.71 12.04 -8.26
N VAL A 187 -2.13 11.82 -7.02
CA VAL A 187 -2.62 10.50 -6.58
C VAL A 187 -3.89 10.11 -7.32
N MET A 188 -4.83 11.05 -7.52
CA MET A 188 -6.05 10.83 -8.30
C MET A 188 -5.81 10.55 -9.78
N LEU A 189 -4.77 11.16 -10.39
CA LEU A 189 -4.38 10.88 -11.78
C LEU A 189 -3.90 9.44 -11.97
N ASN A 190 -3.44 8.79 -10.88
CA ASN A 190 -3.01 7.41 -10.87
C ASN A 190 -4.07 6.43 -10.37
N ASP A 191 -5.29 6.88 -10.10
CA ASP A 191 -6.38 6.08 -9.52
C ASP A 191 -5.94 5.34 -8.24
N LEU A 192 -5.07 5.97 -7.44
CA LEU A 192 -4.51 5.39 -6.22
C LEU A 192 -5.04 6.10 -4.97
N ASP A 193 -5.87 7.11 -5.13
CA ASP A 193 -6.47 7.85 -4.03
C ASP A 193 -7.42 6.98 -3.17
N ARG A 194 -7.58 7.37 -1.91
CA ARG A 194 -8.41 6.67 -0.91
C ARG A 194 -9.81 6.34 -1.40
N PHE A 195 -10.42 7.24 -2.16
CA PHE A 195 -11.78 7.05 -2.68
C PHE A 195 -11.79 5.98 -3.77
N HIS A 196 -10.79 5.98 -4.66
CA HIS A 196 -10.68 4.97 -5.71
C HIS A 196 -10.36 3.59 -5.13
N LEU A 197 -9.50 3.51 -4.12
CA LEU A 197 -9.21 2.24 -3.43
C LEU A 197 -10.46 1.65 -2.78
N VAL A 198 -11.34 2.48 -2.18
CA VAL A 198 -12.65 2.04 -1.67
C VAL A 198 -13.53 1.51 -2.81
N MET A 199 -13.58 2.20 -3.94
CA MET A 199 -14.34 1.72 -5.11
C MET A 199 -13.80 0.38 -5.62
N ASP A 200 -12.48 0.20 -5.65
CA ASP A 200 -11.84 -1.07 -6.02
C ASP A 200 -12.24 -2.22 -5.11
N VAL A 201 -12.39 -1.97 -3.80
CA VAL A 201 -12.92 -2.96 -2.84
C VAL A 201 -14.37 -3.30 -3.16
N ILE A 202 -15.22 -2.28 -3.34
CA ILE A 202 -16.65 -2.47 -3.65
C ILE A 202 -16.83 -3.32 -4.92
N ASP A 203 -16.06 -3.03 -5.95
CA ASP A 203 -16.15 -3.73 -7.25
C ASP A 203 -15.70 -5.20 -7.17
N ARG A 204 -15.02 -5.63 -6.07
CA ARG A 204 -14.42 -6.96 -5.93
C ARG A 204 -14.93 -7.77 -4.73
N VAL A 205 -15.77 -7.17 -3.89
CA VAL A 205 -16.36 -7.84 -2.72
C VAL A 205 -17.88 -7.89 -2.89
N PRO A 206 -18.43 -8.93 -3.57
CA PRO A 206 -19.86 -9.03 -3.89
C PRO A 206 -20.77 -9.09 -2.65
N SER A 207 -20.24 -9.52 -1.51
CA SER A 207 -21.00 -9.61 -0.24
C SER A 207 -21.46 -8.27 0.33
N LEU A 208 -20.93 -7.13 -0.15
CA LEU A 208 -21.33 -5.79 0.29
C LEU A 208 -22.78 -5.40 -0.10
N GLY A 209 -23.38 -6.12 -1.04
CA GLY A 209 -24.78 -5.96 -1.40
C GLY A 209 -25.11 -4.68 -2.16
N SER A 210 -26.41 -4.33 -2.20
CA SER A 210 -26.91 -3.19 -3.00
C SER A 210 -26.50 -1.83 -2.47
N ASP A 211 -26.29 -1.70 -1.16
CA ASP A 211 -25.96 -0.43 -0.51
C ASP A 211 -24.55 0.04 -0.88
N ALA A 212 -23.69 -0.89 -1.32
CA ALA A 212 -22.37 -0.58 -1.84
C ALA A 212 -22.40 0.37 -3.05
N ALA A 213 -23.45 0.33 -3.87
CA ALA A 213 -23.59 1.24 -5.01
C ALA A 213 -23.73 2.71 -4.55
N VAL A 214 -24.40 2.96 -3.45
CA VAL A 214 -24.53 4.31 -2.85
C VAL A 214 -23.19 4.80 -2.35
N VAL A 215 -22.46 3.94 -1.63
CA VAL A 215 -21.11 4.28 -1.13
C VAL A 215 -20.15 4.50 -2.29
N ARG A 216 -20.22 3.68 -3.32
CA ARG A 216 -19.41 3.86 -4.54
C ARG A 216 -19.65 5.21 -5.19
N GLN A 217 -20.90 5.63 -5.31
CA GLN A 217 -21.25 6.95 -5.85
C GLN A 217 -20.71 8.08 -4.95
N LYS A 218 -20.86 7.94 -3.62
CA LYS A 218 -20.30 8.88 -2.65
C LYS A 218 -18.77 9.05 -2.82
N MET A 219 -18.03 7.97 -3.08
CA MET A 219 -16.59 8.04 -3.34
C MET A 219 -16.29 8.75 -4.67
N ALA A 220 -17.07 8.49 -5.71
CA ALA A 220 -16.93 9.17 -6.99
C ALA A 220 -17.19 10.68 -6.86
N ASP A 221 -18.23 11.06 -6.13
CA ASP A 221 -18.57 12.48 -5.88
C ASP A 221 -17.48 13.18 -5.05
N ALA A 222 -16.88 12.48 -4.06
CA ALA A 222 -15.77 13.01 -3.27
C ALA A 222 -14.53 13.30 -4.13
N ARG A 223 -14.20 12.43 -5.11
CA ARG A 223 -13.13 12.68 -6.09
C ARG A 223 -13.42 13.93 -6.94
N LEU A 224 -14.66 14.09 -7.40
CA LEU A 224 -15.05 15.28 -8.17
C LEU A 224 -14.95 16.56 -7.33
N ALA A 225 -15.38 16.52 -6.08
CA ALA A 225 -15.29 17.64 -5.16
C ALA A 225 -13.83 18.04 -4.89
N ALA A 226 -12.95 17.06 -4.63
CA ALA A 226 -11.51 17.29 -4.45
C ALA A 226 -10.88 17.98 -5.67
N ARG A 227 -11.18 17.49 -6.88
CA ARG A 227 -10.70 18.13 -8.13
C ARG A 227 -11.26 19.55 -8.34
N ALA A 228 -12.51 19.76 -8.00
CA ALA A 228 -13.12 21.10 -8.09
C ALA A 228 -12.41 22.07 -7.14
N TYR A 229 -12.16 21.63 -5.90
CA TYR A 229 -11.43 22.42 -4.90
C TYR A 229 -10.02 22.79 -5.39
N THR A 230 -9.26 21.81 -5.88
CA THR A 230 -7.91 22.04 -6.41
C THR A 230 -7.90 23.03 -7.58
N ARG A 231 -8.88 22.95 -8.49
CA ARG A 231 -9.00 23.87 -9.62
C ARG A 231 -9.33 25.30 -9.19
N GLU A 232 -10.15 25.45 -8.14
CA GLU A 232 -10.58 26.75 -7.64
C GLU A 232 -9.50 27.42 -6.79
N HIS A 233 -8.81 26.64 -5.94
CA HIS A 233 -7.91 27.18 -4.93
C HIS A 233 -6.41 26.98 -5.22
N GLY A 234 -6.05 26.11 -6.16
CA GLY A 234 -4.65 25.80 -6.50
C GLY A 234 -3.91 24.95 -5.44
N ILE A 235 -4.62 24.42 -4.45
CA ILE A 235 -4.12 23.56 -3.37
C ILE A 235 -5.06 22.38 -3.17
N ASP A 236 -4.62 21.34 -2.49
CA ASP A 236 -5.49 20.24 -2.08
C ASP A 236 -6.45 20.68 -0.96
N ASP A 237 -7.63 20.03 -0.89
CA ASP A 237 -8.59 20.25 0.18
C ASP A 237 -7.93 19.91 1.54
N PRO A 238 -7.94 20.85 2.53
CA PRO A 238 -7.41 20.60 3.87
C PRO A 238 -7.98 19.35 4.56
N ALA A 239 -9.27 19.03 4.31
CA ALA A 239 -9.87 17.81 4.86
C ALA A 239 -9.21 16.51 4.34
N ILE A 240 -8.51 16.60 3.22
CA ILE A 240 -7.76 15.50 2.62
C ILE A 240 -6.29 15.56 3.00
N SER A 241 -5.66 16.72 2.82
CA SER A 241 -4.22 16.89 3.02
C SER A 241 -3.80 16.87 4.50
N GLU A 242 -4.68 17.22 5.42
CA GLU A 242 -4.46 17.20 6.88
C GLU A 242 -5.02 15.93 7.54
N TRP A 243 -5.47 14.96 6.74
CA TRP A 243 -6.00 13.72 7.29
C TRP A 243 -4.94 12.98 8.11
N THR A 244 -5.33 12.50 9.27
CA THR A 244 -4.54 11.62 10.13
C THR A 244 -5.38 10.41 10.52
N TRP A 245 -4.72 9.32 10.91
CA TRP A 245 -5.43 8.14 11.40
C TRP A 245 -6.27 8.49 12.64
N PRO A 246 -7.57 8.18 12.67
CA PRO A 246 -8.41 8.41 13.84
C PRO A 246 -8.01 7.45 14.98
N HIS A 247 -7.77 8.01 16.16
CA HIS A 247 -7.41 7.28 17.39
C HIS A 247 -8.65 6.77 18.12
#